data_c6cf40a10bd724f2272d5b9e5ebf6b44
#
_entry.id   c6cf40a10bd724f2272d5b9e5ebf6b44
#
_cell.length_a   1.000
_cell.length_b   1.000
_cell.length_c   1.000
_cell.angle_alpha   90.00
_cell.angle_beta   90.00
_cell.angle_gamma   90.00
#
_symmetry.space_group_name_H-M   'P 1'
#
loop_
_entity.id
_entity.type
_entity.pdbx_description
1 polymer ?
#
loop_
_entity_poly.entity_id
_entity_poly.type
_entity_poly.pdbx_seq_one_letter_code
_entity_poly.pdbx_strand_id
1 'polypeptide(L)'
;MEKESEFYNPGTTMSTRRALLQAGFVAASALFVNKSSAQNPSTTVPALPPAIAGLKSMEEQAHPISSEERQARQEKARALMEGNALDAILLMEGTSLNYFTGIRWWGGERMFAMVLPAKGAAFYVCPAFEEGRAREQIAKAPEGSQPDVRIWQEDESPYQRVAQGLKDRELLSARIGIEETVHFVFREGVEKAAPQAKLVSATPVTAGCRMIKSPAELDLMRLANRVTLIAYEAVYRALHDGMTQVEVGHLVTAAHEKLGFPGDALVEVGEYTAFPHGSMQPQIIREGVPVLVDGGCKVEGYQSDITRMLVIGNPPEKVKRVFEIVHRAQSAALAAARPGVECGSVDTAARKVITDAGYGPDYKFFTHRLGHGIGMDGHEWPYLVRGNSTKLAPNMTFSDEPGIYIRGEFGVRLEDDMHITENGAELFTAQSPSLEMPFGKLEGTVQAPDFDDSVLSDGFGTATEKGKTLNRRGR
;
A
#
# COMPACT_ATOMS: atom_id res chain seq x y z
N MET A 1 13.19 64.15 2.05
CA MET A 1 14.49 63.56 1.68
C MET A 1 14.15 62.22 1.06
N GLU A 2 14.05 62.27 -0.26
CA GLU A 2 13.81 61.12 -1.16
C GLU A 2 15.06 60.23 -1.17
N LYS A 3 14.85 58.92 -1.22
CA LYS A 3 15.81 57.99 -1.80
C LYS A 3 15.06 57.00 -2.72
N GLU A 4 15.47 57.12 -3.97
CA GLU A 4 15.02 56.39 -5.12
C GLU A 4 15.17 54.86 -4.97
N SER A 5 14.18 54.18 -5.51
CA SER A 5 14.21 52.75 -5.78
C SER A 5 14.82 52.52 -7.15
N GLU A 6 15.97 51.86 -7.23
CA GLU A 6 16.54 51.36 -8.47
C GLU A 6 15.78 50.12 -8.97
N PHE A 7 15.21 50.26 -10.16
CA PHE A 7 14.64 49.18 -10.94
C PHE A 7 15.74 48.28 -11.50
N TYR A 8 15.69 47.02 -11.20
CA TYR A 8 16.51 45.97 -11.83
C TYR A 8 15.96 45.65 -13.22
N ASN A 9 16.78 45.90 -14.25
CA ASN A 9 16.48 45.63 -15.65
C ASN A 9 17.07 44.27 -16.06
N PRO A 10 16.26 43.23 -16.42
CA PRO A 10 16.76 41.96 -16.90
C PRO A 10 16.87 41.96 -18.44
N GLY A 11 17.94 42.49 -18.96
CA GLY A 11 18.23 42.42 -20.39
C GLY A 11 19.67 42.06 -20.65
N THR A 12 20.02 40.77 -20.60
CA THR A 12 21.14 40.21 -21.40
C THR A 12 21.12 38.67 -21.39
N THR A 13 20.66 38.13 -22.51
CA THR A 13 21.15 36.93 -23.22
C THR A 13 21.45 35.65 -22.43
N MET A 14 20.41 34.83 -22.23
CA MET A 14 20.55 33.38 -22.06
C MET A 14 20.52 32.70 -23.45
N SER A 15 21.56 32.83 -24.26
CA SER A 15 21.62 32.13 -25.56
C SER A 15 22.89 31.33 -25.82
N THR A 16 23.78 31.15 -24.83
CA THR A 16 25.06 30.49 -25.05
C THR A 16 25.27 29.14 -24.40
N ARG A 17 24.40 28.69 -23.47
CA ARG A 17 24.55 27.35 -22.85
C ARG A 17 23.82 26.23 -23.59
N ARG A 18 22.75 26.52 -24.32
CA ARG A 18 22.01 25.50 -25.11
C ARG A 18 22.68 25.20 -26.45
N ALA A 19 23.41 26.15 -27.02
CA ALA A 19 24.16 25.98 -28.28
C ALA A 19 25.46 25.16 -28.09
N LEU A 20 26.08 25.20 -26.91
CA LEU A 20 27.28 24.42 -26.61
C LEU A 20 27.03 22.94 -26.34
N LEU A 21 25.83 22.57 -25.88
CA LEU A 21 25.43 21.17 -25.67
C LEU A 21 24.95 20.50 -26.97
N GLN A 22 24.48 21.25 -27.96
CA GLN A 22 24.10 20.68 -29.26
C GLN A 22 25.29 20.58 -30.25
N ALA A 23 26.33 21.41 -30.11
CA ALA A 23 27.53 21.36 -30.97
C ALA A 23 28.51 20.25 -30.55
N GLY A 24 28.44 19.76 -29.30
CA GLY A 24 29.28 18.66 -28.80
C GLY A 24 28.86 17.26 -29.27
N PHE A 25 27.64 17.09 -29.75
CA PHE A 25 27.12 15.78 -30.18
C PHE A 25 27.22 15.49 -31.68
N VAL A 26 27.58 16.50 -32.51
CA VAL A 26 27.70 16.34 -33.99
C VAL A 26 29.14 16.19 -34.45
N ALA A 27 30.15 16.51 -33.63
CA ALA A 27 31.56 16.44 -34.03
C ALA A 27 32.27 15.10 -33.72
N ALA A 28 31.59 14.14 -33.05
CA ALA A 28 32.17 12.84 -32.74
C ALA A 28 31.76 11.70 -33.71
N SER A 29 30.97 11.98 -34.75
CA SER A 29 30.46 10.95 -35.67
C SER A 29 31.12 10.85 -37.04
N ALA A 30 32.24 11.55 -37.28
CA ALA A 30 32.81 11.66 -38.63
C ALA A 30 34.27 11.23 -38.78
N LEU A 31 34.80 10.35 -37.92
CA LEU A 31 36.11 9.74 -38.16
C LEU A 31 36.12 8.36 -37.48
N PHE A 32 35.71 7.34 -38.21
CA PHE A 32 36.15 5.94 -38.17
C PHE A 32 35.14 5.08 -38.92
N VAL A 33 35.11 5.19 -40.26
CA VAL A 33 34.58 4.13 -41.09
C VAL A 33 35.72 3.16 -41.35
N ASN A 34 35.90 2.25 -40.43
CA ASN A 34 36.63 1.01 -40.71
C ASN A 34 35.58 -0.12 -40.81
N LYS A 35 35.43 -0.69 -42.00
CA LYS A 35 34.60 -1.84 -42.24
C LYS A 35 35.15 -3.05 -41.49
N SER A 36 34.81 -3.20 -40.24
CA SER A 36 34.70 -4.52 -39.61
C SER A 36 33.23 -4.80 -39.43
N SER A 37 32.79 -5.94 -39.95
CA SER A 37 31.46 -6.49 -39.71
C SER A 37 31.32 -6.80 -38.21
N ALA A 38 31.05 -5.75 -37.43
CA ALA A 38 30.57 -5.94 -36.07
C ALA A 38 29.15 -6.46 -36.18
N GLN A 39 28.99 -7.75 -35.99
CA GLN A 39 27.71 -8.33 -35.61
C GLN A 39 27.18 -7.48 -34.47
N ASN A 40 26.02 -6.82 -34.67
CA ASN A 40 25.25 -6.31 -33.57
C ASN A 40 25.18 -7.44 -32.53
N PRO A 41 25.58 -7.23 -31.26
CA PRO A 41 25.24 -8.19 -30.26
C PRO A 41 23.70 -8.21 -30.25
N SER A 42 23.15 -9.32 -30.74
CA SER A 42 21.76 -9.66 -30.52
C SER A 42 21.60 -9.57 -28.99
N THR A 43 20.95 -8.51 -28.52
CA THR A 43 20.46 -8.43 -27.15
C THR A 43 19.33 -9.43 -27.05
N THR A 44 19.67 -10.73 -27.01
CA THR A 44 18.75 -11.77 -26.58
C THR A 44 18.42 -11.44 -25.15
N VAL A 45 17.22 -10.91 -24.92
CA VAL A 45 16.65 -10.84 -23.56
C VAL A 45 16.82 -12.24 -22.98
N PRO A 46 17.47 -12.41 -21.82
CA PRO A 46 17.66 -13.72 -21.23
C PRO A 46 16.29 -14.41 -21.12
N ALA A 47 16.22 -15.68 -21.51
CA ALA A 47 14.99 -16.45 -21.39
C ALA A 47 14.59 -16.53 -19.93
N LEU A 48 13.31 -16.32 -19.63
CA LEU A 48 12.80 -16.46 -18.28
C LEU A 48 13.03 -17.88 -17.74
N PRO A 49 13.36 -18.03 -16.45
CA PRO A 49 13.43 -19.33 -15.81
C PRO A 49 12.16 -20.17 -16.06
N PRO A 50 12.27 -21.49 -16.24
CA PRO A 50 11.12 -22.34 -16.56
C PRO A 50 9.93 -22.21 -15.62
N ALA A 51 10.19 -22.02 -14.31
CA ALA A 51 9.16 -21.83 -13.30
C ALA A 51 8.31 -20.57 -13.55
N ILE A 52 8.92 -19.48 -14.03
CA ILE A 52 8.24 -18.23 -14.36
C ILE A 52 7.64 -18.31 -15.77
N ALA A 53 8.36 -18.84 -16.73
CA ALA A 53 7.88 -18.98 -18.11
C ALA A 53 6.61 -19.85 -18.21
N GLY A 54 6.44 -20.82 -17.29
CA GLY A 54 5.29 -21.72 -17.22
C GLY A 54 4.04 -21.12 -16.58
N LEU A 55 4.11 -19.95 -15.96
CA LEU A 55 2.96 -19.31 -15.33
C LEU A 55 1.87 -18.96 -16.36
N LYS A 56 0.61 -19.00 -15.91
CA LYS A 56 -0.58 -18.71 -16.73
C LYS A 56 -1.28 -17.46 -16.18
N SER A 57 -1.78 -16.61 -17.08
CA SER A 57 -2.58 -15.45 -16.71
C SER A 57 -3.78 -15.84 -15.85
N MET A 58 -4.08 -15.01 -14.87
CA MET A 58 -5.22 -15.11 -13.99
C MET A 58 -6.19 -13.93 -14.17
N GLU A 59 -6.00 -13.10 -15.21
CA GLU A 59 -6.80 -11.90 -15.48
C GLU A 59 -8.30 -12.19 -15.55
N GLU A 60 -8.70 -13.33 -16.12
CA GLU A 60 -10.12 -13.73 -16.22
C GLU A 60 -10.81 -13.92 -14.85
N GLN A 61 -10.05 -14.03 -13.77
CA GLN A 61 -10.57 -14.15 -12.40
C GLN A 61 -10.83 -12.78 -11.75
N ALA A 62 -10.36 -11.69 -12.35
CA ALA A 62 -10.57 -10.34 -11.84
C ALA A 62 -11.93 -9.81 -12.31
N HIS A 63 -12.81 -9.52 -11.36
CA HIS A 63 -14.11 -8.92 -11.60
C HIS A 63 -14.09 -7.45 -11.20
N PRO A 64 -14.10 -6.50 -12.15
CA PRO A 64 -14.06 -5.07 -11.84
C PRO A 64 -15.24 -4.62 -10.99
N ILE A 65 -15.01 -3.63 -10.13
CA ILE A 65 -16.07 -2.97 -9.35
C ILE A 65 -17.11 -2.34 -10.29
N SER A 66 -18.39 -2.66 -10.07
CA SER A 66 -19.47 -2.19 -10.90
C SER A 66 -19.82 -0.70 -10.66
N SER A 67 -20.57 -0.10 -11.60
CA SER A 67 -21.08 1.26 -11.44
C SER A 67 -22.07 1.37 -10.30
N GLU A 68 -22.90 0.35 -10.10
CA GLU A 68 -23.88 0.28 -9.01
C GLU A 68 -23.18 0.22 -7.65
N GLU A 69 -22.08 -0.49 -7.53
CA GLU A 69 -21.29 -0.49 -6.28
C GLU A 69 -20.66 0.88 -6.04
N ARG A 70 -20.13 1.55 -7.07
CA ARG A 70 -19.62 2.92 -6.93
C ARG A 70 -20.71 3.90 -6.52
N GLN A 71 -21.93 3.73 -7.03
CA GLN A 71 -23.11 4.49 -6.59
C GLN A 71 -23.35 4.27 -5.07
N ALA A 72 -23.35 3.03 -4.61
CA ALA A 72 -23.52 2.70 -3.20
C ALA A 72 -22.41 3.31 -2.32
N ARG A 73 -21.16 3.36 -2.81
CA ARG A 73 -20.04 4.04 -2.14
C ARG A 73 -20.27 5.55 -1.99
N GLN A 74 -20.80 6.21 -3.02
CA GLN A 74 -21.15 7.63 -2.95
C GLN A 74 -22.29 7.87 -1.94
N GLU A 75 -23.30 7.00 -1.89
CA GLU A 75 -24.37 7.11 -0.88
C GLU A 75 -23.85 6.87 0.54
N LYS A 76 -22.92 5.92 0.73
CA LYS A 76 -22.19 5.74 2.01
C LYS A 76 -21.41 7.01 2.39
N ALA A 77 -20.74 7.65 1.42
CA ALA A 77 -20.05 8.92 1.65
C ALA A 77 -21.01 10.03 2.08
N ARG A 78 -22.20 10.13 1.45
CA ARG A 78 -23.23 11.10 1.83
C ARG A 78 -23.70 10.90 3.27
N ALA A 79 -23.97 9.65 3.67
CA ALA A 79 -24.35 9.34 5.05
C ALA A 79 -23.23 9.69 6.05
N LEU A 80 -21.97 9.43 5.71
CA LEU A 80 -20.82 9.80 6.55
C LEU A 80 -20.62 11.32 6.58
N MET A 81 -20.88 12.05 5.50
CA MET A 81 -20.86 13.52 5.50
C MET A 81 -21.90 14.07 6.47
N GLU A 82 -23.12 13.56 6.45
CA GLU A 82 -24.18 13.97 7.38
C GLU A 82 -23.74 13.75 8.84
N GLY A 83 -23.23 12.56 9.17
CA GLY A 83 -22.74 12.21 10.51
C GLY A 83 -21.53 13.06 10.98
N ASN A 84 -20.76 13.64 10.07
CA ASN A 84 -19.60 14.48 10.34
C ASN A 84 -19.83 15.97 10.11
N ALA A 85 -21.06 16.37 9.86
CA ALA A 85 -21.48 17.74 9.55
C ALA A 85 -20.66 18.34 8.38
N LEU A 86 -20.47 17.59 7.30
CA LEU A 86 -19.87 18.03 6.05
C LEU A 86 -20.97 18.20 5.00
N ASP A 87 -20.88 19.28 4.23
CA ASP A 87 -21.86 19.60 3.19
C ASP A 87 -21.41 19.09 1.82
N ALA A 88 -20.11 18.91 1.62
CA ALA A 88 -19.51 18.31 0.44
C ALA A 88 -18.11 17.79 0.74
N ILE A 89 -17.58 16.93 -0.14
CA ILE A 89 -16.16 16.60 -0.21
C ILE A 89 -15.59 16.97 -1.58
N LEU A 90 -14.36 17.45 -1.59
CA LEU A 90 -13.56 17.69 -2.78
C LEU A 90 -12.50 16.61 -2.88
N LEU A 91 -12.54 15.87 -3.98
CA LEU A 91 -11.60 14.82 -4.33
C LEU A 91 -10.81 15.26 -5.55
N MET A 92 -9.52 14.99 -5.56
CA MET A 92 -8.69 15.19 -6.75
C MET A 92 -8.26 13.85 -7.34
N GLU A 93 -7.45 13.90 -8.39
CA GLU A 93 -6.82 12.72 -8.98
C GLU A 93 -6.17 11.85 -7.91
N GLY A 94 -6.40 10.55 -8.00
CA GLY A 94 -5.88 9.57 -7.05
C GLY A 94 -6.87 8.49 -6.67
N THR A 95 -6.58 7.83 -5.57
CA THR A 95 -7.29 6.62 -5.16
C THR A 95 -8.74 6.85 -4.79
N SER A 96 -9.06 7.91 -4.03
CA SER A 96 -10.46 8.17 -3.63
C SER A 96 -11.33 8.57 -4.81
N LEU A 97 -10.81 9.34 -5.76
CA LEU A 97 -11.55 9.62 -7.01
C LEU A 97 -11.88 8.32 -7.76
N ASN A 98 -10.87 7.44 -7.93
CA ASN A 98 -11.08 6.14 -8.55
C ASN A 98 -12.07 5.27 -7.76
N TYR A 99 -11.97 5.23 -6.43
CA TYR A 99 -12.84 4.48 -5.54
C TYR A 99 -14.33 4.84 -5.73
N PHE A 100 -14.64 6.13 -5.81
CA PHE A 100 -16.02 6.61 -5.92
C PHE A 100 -16.55 6.63 -7.36
N THR A 101 -15.67 6.72 -8.36
CA THR A 101 -16.10 6.97 -9.76
C THR A 101 -15.59 5.97 -10.78
N GLY A 102 -14.50 5.28 -10.50
CA GLY A 102 -13.74 4.47 -11.48
C GLY A 102 -12.85 5.31 -12.40
N ILE A 103 -12.78 6.61 -12.22
CA ILE A 103 -11.92 7.50 -13.02
C ILE A 103 -10.47 7.28 -12.60
N ARG A 104 -9.63 6.92 -13.56
CA ARG A 104 -8.17 6.80 -13.41
C ARG A 104 -7.52 8.05 -14.00
N TRP A 105 -7.15 8.99 -13.13
CA TRP A 105 -6.51 10.24 -13.50
C TRP A 105 -5.15 10.37 -12.83
N TRP A 106 -4.16 10.80 -13.61
CA TRP A 106 -2.80 10.99 -13.11
C TRP A 106 -2.63 12.42 -12.59
N GLY A 107 -2.07 12.56 -11.41
CA GLY A 107 -1.77 13.83 -10.78
C GLY A 107 -0.79 14.69 -11.57
N GLY A 108 -0.90 15.99 -11.41
CA GLY A 108 -0.05 16.99 -12.05
C GLY A 108 -0.25 18.38 -11.45
N GLU A 109 0.30 19.39 -12.13
CA GLU A 109 0.11 20.77 -11.73
C GLU A 109 -1.27 21.34 -12.12
N ARG A 110 -2.07 20.59 -12.91
CA ARG A 110 -3.39 21.01 -13.38
C ARG A 110 -4.49 20.34 -12.60
N MET A 111 -5.41 21.15 -12.10
CA MET A 111 -6.51 20.64 -11.29
C MET A 111 -7.52 19.86 -12.13
N PHE A 112 -7.64 18.57 -11.85
CA PHE A 112 -8.80 17.76 -12.14
C PHE A 112 -9.44 17.34 -10.82
N ALA A 113 -10.69 17.71 -10.59
CA ALA A 113 -11.35 17.47 -9.31
C ALA A 113 -12.82 17.08 -9.47
N MET A 114 -13.33 16.31 -8.52
CA MET A 114 -14.74 16.06 -8.29
C MET A 114 -15.16 16.72 -6.98
N VAL A 115 -16.25 17.42 -6.99
CA VAL A 115 -16.94 17.81 -5.75
C VAL A 115 -18.21 16.98 -5.62
N LEU A 116 -18.28 16.20 -4.56
CA LEU A 116 -19.45 15.39 -4.20
C LEU A 116 -20.19 16.07 -3.06
N PRO A 117 -21.37 16.70 -3.30
CA PRO A 117 -22.21 17.25 -2.25
C PRO A 117 -22.86 16.16 -1.40
N ALA A 118 -23.15 16.44 -0.14
CA ALA A 118 -23.99 15.59 0.71
C ALA A 118 -25.42 15.46 0.14
N LYS A 119 -25.89 16.50 -0.55
CA LYS A 119 -27.19 16.52 -1.24
C LYS A 119 -27.04 17.10 -2.64
N GLY A 120 -27.67 16.45 -3.61
CA GLY A 120 -27.66 16.90 -5.02
C GLY A 120 -26.55 16.23 -5.86
N ALA A 121 -26.44 16.69 -7.11
CA ALA A 121 -25.51 16.09 -8.08
C ALA A 121 -24.07 16.55 -7.87
N ALA A 122 -23.13 15.64 -8.09
CA ALA A 122 -21.71 15.96 -8.16
C ALA A 122 -21.38 16.88 -9.34
N PHE A 123 -20.22 17.53 -9.30
CA PHE A 123 -19.68 18.23 -10.46
C PHE A 123 -18.16 18.01 -10.54
N TYR A 124 -17.65 18.19 -11.75
CA TYR A 124 -16.22 18.03 -12.06
C TYR A 124 -15.62 19.35 -12.50
N VAL A 125 -14.37 19.58 -12.17
CA VAL A 125 -13.55 20.68 -12.68
C VAL A 125 -12.41 20.08 -13.48
N CYS A 126 -12.24 20.48 -14.74
CA CYS A 126 -11.35 19.82 -15.69
C CYS A 126 -10.63 20.85 -16.58
N PRO A 127 -9.32 20.65 -16.88
CA PRO A 127 -8.63 21.43 -17.89
C PRO A 127 -9.35 21.29 -19.26
N ALA A 128 -9.54 22.39 -19.98
CA ALA A 128 -10.31 22.37 -21.22
C ALA A 128 -9.73 21.45 -22.30
N PHE A 129 -8.40 21.37 -22.41
CA PHE A 129 -7.75 20.51 -23.40
C PHE A 129 -7.86 18.99 -23.06
N GLU A 130 -8.21 18.65 -21.81
CA GLU A 130 -8.44 17.27 -21.34
C GLU A 130 -9.94 16.91 -21.33
N GLU A 131 -10.84 17.80 -21.72
CA GLU A 131 -12.31 17.60 -21.60
C GLU A 131 -12.78 16.32 -22.27
N GLY A 132 -12.28 16.02 -23.49
CA GLY A 132 -12.65 14.80 -24.20
C GLY A 132 -12.37 13.53 -23.40
N ARG A 133 -11.14 13.40 -22.92
CA ARG A 133 -10.70 12.29 -22.08
C ARG A 133 -11.47 12.20 -20.76
N ALA A 134 -11.74 13.36 -20.13
CA ALA A 134 -12.51 13.41 -18.89
C ALA A 134 -13.93 12.88 -19.12
N ARG A 135 -14.63 13.33 -20.16
CA ARG A 135 -15.99 12.89 -20.48
C ARG A 135 -16.08 11.40 -20.81
N GLU A 136 -15.09 10.84 -21.51
CA GLU A 136 -15.00 9.38 -21.77
C GLU A 136 -14.97 8.55 -20.48
N GLN A 137 -14.24 9.02 -19.46
CA GLN A 137 -14.16 8.33 -18.18
C GLN A 137 -15.39 8.58 -17.31
N ILE A 138 -15.85 9.83 -17.21
CA ILE A 138 -17.03 10.23 -16.42
C ILE A 138 -18.28 9.51 -16.93
N ALA A 139 -18.42 9.25 -18.24
CA ALA A 139 -19.53 8.51 -18.78
C ALA A 139 -19.69 7.08 -18.20
N LYS A 140 -18.64 6.52 -17.62
CA LYS A 140 -18.62 5.21 -16.94
C LYS A 140 -18.82 5.32 -15.42
N ALA A 141 -18.81 6.53 -14.89
CA ALA A 141 -19.04 6.82 -13.48
C ALA A 141 -20.53 6.81 -13.13
N PRO A 142 -20.90 6.77 -11.84
CA PRO A 142 -22.30 6.81 -11.40
C PRO A 142 -23.11 8.00 -11.92
N GLU A 143 -22.47 9.13 -12.17
CA GLU A 143 -23.10 10.34 -12.71
C GLU A 143 -23.61 10.17 -14.15
N GLY A 144 -23.06 9.20 -14.88
CA GLY A 144 -23.53 8.75 -16.18
C GLY A 144 -23.46 9.80 -17.29
N SER A 145 -24.50 9.87 -18.11
CA SER A 145 -24.45 10.51 -19.43
C SER A 145 -24.57 12.06 -19.44
N GLN A 146 -24.92 12.70 -18.32
CA GLN A 146 -25.09 14.17 -18.26
C GLN A 146 -24.37 14.78 -17.04
N PRO A 147 -23.05 14.62 -16.92
CA PRO A 147 -22.31 15.18 -15.80
C PRO A 147 -22.15 16.70 -15.94
N ASP A 148 -22.19 17.42 -14.82
CA ASP A 148 -21.77 18.81 -14.73
C ASP A 148 -20.25 18.89 -14.76
N VAL A 149 -19.67 19.17 -15.94
CA VAL A 149 -18.22 19.31 -16.14
C VAL A 149 -17.91 20.78 -16.43
N ARG A 150 -17.11 21.39 -15.55
CA ARG A 150 -16.70 22.80 -15.59
C ARG A 150 -15.27 22.89 -16.08
N ILE A 151 -15.10 23.30 -17.32
CA ILE A 151 -13.79 23.44 -17.94
C ILE A 151 -13.14 24.78 -17.60
N TRP A 152 -11.81 24.80 -17.59
CA TRP A 152 -10.99 26.00 -17.43
C TRP A 152 -9.85 25.99 -18.42
N GLN A 153 -9.52 27.18 -18.99
CA GLN A 153 -8.39 27.39 -19.91
C GLN A 153 -7.10 27.65 -19.13
N GLU A 154 -5.94 27.48 -19.76
CA GLU A 154 -4.62 27.65 -19.13
C GLU A 154 -4.39 29.04 -18.49
N ASP A 155 -5.09 30.07 -18.94
CA ASP A 155 -5.09 31.44 -18.41
C ASP A 155 -6.23 31.72 -17.43
N GLU A 156 -7.08 30.73 -17.12
CA GLU A 156 -8.17 30.83 -16.16
C GLU A 156 -7.83 30.15 -14.83
N SER A 157 -8.57 30.52 -13.78
CA SER A 157 -8.43 29.90 -12.47
C SER A 157 -9.34 28.68 -12.32
N PRO A 158 -8.82 27.47 -12.13
CA PRO A 158 -9.62 26.29 -11.81
C PRO A 158 -10.41 26.45 -10.52
N TYR A 159 -9.83 27.16 -9.57
CA TYR A 159 -10.44 27.41 -8.25
C TYR A 159 -11.73 28.25 -8.35
N GLN A 160 -11.80 29.18 -9.32
CA GLN A 160 -13.02 29.92 -9.60
C GLN A 160 -14.13 28.99 -10.15
N ARG A 161 -13.75 27.94 -10.91
CA ARG A 161 -14.72 26.96 -11.39
C ARG A 161 -15.27 26.11 -10.22
N VAL A 162 -14.43 25.77 -9.24
CA VAL A 162 -14.89 25.14 -7.98
C VAL A 162 -15.85 26.08 -7.26
N ALA A 163 -15.47 27.33 -7.01
CA ALA A 163 -16.30 28.31 -6.31
C ALA A 163 -17.65 28.54 -7.00
N GLN A 164 -17.65 28.60 -8.34
CA GLN A 164 -18.91 28.71 -9.10
C GLN A 164 -19.79 27.47 -8.96
N GLY A 165 -19.21 26.26 -9.00
CA GLY A 165 -19.93 25.00 -8.75
C GLY A 165 -20.55 24.93 -7.36
N LEU A 166 -19.83 25.43 -6.35
CA LEU A 166 -20.35 25.57 -4.98
C LEU A 166 -21.46 26.60 -4.91
N LYS A 167 -21.32 27.75 -5.59
CA LYS A 167 -22.36 28.80 -5.63
C LYS A 167 -23.68 28.28 -6.23
N ASP A 168 -23.60 27.58 -7.35
CA ASP A 168 -24.79 27.05 -8.05
C ASP A 168 -25.54 25.99 -7.21
N ARG A 169 -24.89 25.48 -6.14
CA ARG A 169 -25.44 24.52 -5.18
C ARG A 169 -25.69 25.11 -3.79
N GLU A 170 -25.61 26.44 -3.66
CA GLU A 170 -25.78 27.18 -2.39
C GLU A 170 -24.75 26.75 -1.28
N LEU A 171 -23.56 26.30 -1.69
CA LEU A 171 -22.51 25.77 -0.80
C LEU A 171 -21.36 26.74 -0.54
N LEU A 172 -21.46 28.03 -0.88
CA LEU A 172 -20.36 29.00 -0.67
C LEU A 172 -19.96 29.21 0.80
N SER A 173 -20.87 28.98 1.74
CA SER A 173 -20.63 29.10 3.18
C SER A 173 -20.58 27.73 3.88
N ALA A 174 -20.50 26.67 3.12
CA ALA A 174 -20.58 25.29 3.59
C ALA A 174 -19.27 24.79 4.20
N ARG A 175 -19.34 23.66 4.91
CA ARG A 175 -18.16 22.90 5.36
C ARG A 175 -17.77 21.90 4.28
N ILE A 176 -16.66 22.15 3.64
CA ILE A 176 -16.15 21.33 2.53
C ILE A 176 -14.98 20.48 3.03
N GLY A 177 -15.13 19.17 3.00
CA GLY A 177 -14.05 18.23 3.28
C GLY A 177 -13.06 18.19 2.13
N ILE A 178 -11.78 18.40 2.41
CA ILE A 178 -10.69 18.24 1.45
C ILE A 178 -10.00 16.92 1.73
N GLU A 179 -9.82 16.10 0.71
CA GLU A 179 -9.09 14.84 0.85
C GLU A 179 -7.64 15.10 1.31
N GLU A 180 -7.10 14.22 2.15
CA GLU A 180 -5.78 14.39 2.78
C GLU A 180 -4.60 14.39 1.78
N THR A 181 -4.78 13.76 0.62
CA THR A 181 -3.76 13.70 -0.44
C THR A 181 -3.77 14.91 -1.38
N VAL A 182 -4.75 15.82 -1.25
CA VAL A 182 -4.83 17.05 -2.06
C VAL A 182 -3.66 17.96 -1.72
N HIS A 183 -2.86 18.30 -2.72
CA HIS A 183 -1.72 19.21 -2.53
C HIS A 183 -2.16 20.55 -1.96
N PHE A 184 -1.36 21.08 -1.03
CA PHE A 184 -1.65 22.33 -0.34
C PHE A 184 -1.99 23.49 -1.28
N VAL A 185 -1.32 23.60 -2.43
CA VAL A 185 -1.57 24.64 -3.43
C VAL A 185 -3.02 24.64 -3.93
N PHE A 186 -3.62 23.48 -4.13
CA PHE A 186 -5.01 23.36 -4.57
C PHE A 186 -5.98 23.74 -3.45
N ARG A 187 -5.72 23.25 -2.25
CA ARG A 187 -6.51 23.63 -1.05
C ARG A 187 -6.49 25.13 -0.83
N GLU A 188 -5.30 25.76 -0.87
CA GLU A 188 -5.15 27.21 -0.70
C GLU A 188 -5.86 28.00 -1.83
N GLY A 189 -5.77 27.51 -3.07
CA GLY A 189 -6.45 28.11 -4.20
C GLY A 189 -7.97 28.11 -4.05
N VAL A 190 -8.56 26.98 -3.62
CA VAL A 190 -9.99 26.87 -3.33
C VAL A 190 -10.40 27.81 -2.18
N GLU A 191 -9.61 27.89 -1.09
CA GLU A 191 -9.87 28.79 0.04
C GLU A 191 -9.90 30.26 -0.38
N LYS A 192 -8.99 30.69 -1.25
CA LYS A 192 -8.97 32.06 -1.80
C LYS A 192 -10.15 32.33 -2.72
N ALA A 193 -10.59 31.34 -3.50
CA ALA A 193 -11.71 31.48 -4.45
C ALA A 193 -13.10 31.41 -3.76
N ALA A 194 -13.22 30.68 -2.66
CA ALA A 194 -14.43 30.51 -1.86
C ALA A 194 -14.18 30.85 -0.38
N PRO A 195 -13.90 32.12 -0.05
CA PRO A 195 -13.42 32.51 1.30
C PRO A 195 -14.48 32.35 2.41
N GLN A 196 -15.74 32.15 2.06
CA GLN A 196 -16.80 31.87 3.03
C GLN A 196 -16.94 30.37 3.36
N ALA A 197 -16.40 29.49 2.51
CA ALA A 197 -16.40 28.06 2.75
C ALA A 197 -15.40 27.70 3.88
N LYS A 198 -15.82 26.79 4.76
CA LYS A 198 -14.93 26.25 5.78
C LYS A 198 -14.29 24.96 5.29
N LEU A 199 -13.04 25.03 4.85
CA LEU A 199 -12.28 23.85 4.42
C LEU A 199 -11.77 23.05 5.62
N VAL A 200 -12.10 21.76 5.66
CA VAL A 200 -11.74 20.82 6.74
C VAL A 200 -11.27 19.49 6.14
N SER A 201 -10.79 18.54 6.95
CA SER A 201 -10.42 17.22 6.47
C SER A 201 -11.63 16.40 6.02
N ALA A 202 -11.53 15.73 4.88
CA ALA A 202 -12.48 14.71 4.40
C ALA A 202 -12.19 13.30 4.95
N THR A 203 -11.09 13.08 5.66
CA THR A 203 -10.65 11.76 6.15
C THR A 203 -11.75 10.96 6.85
N PRO A 204 -12.64 11.54 7.71
CA PRO A 204 -13.72 10.78 8.30
C PRO A 204 -14.69 10.17 7.28
N VAL A 205 -14.77 10.73 6.08
CA VAL A 205 -15.61 10.23 4.97
C VAL A 205 -14.81 9.31 4.05
N THR A 206 -13.67 9.75 3.54
CA THR A 206 -12.85 8.99 2.59
C THR A 206 -12.31 7.71 3.22
N ALA A 207 -11.63 7.82 4.37
CA ALA A 207 -11.18 6.66 5.12
C ALA A 207 -12.35 5.84 5.67
N GLY A 208 -13.41 6.49 6.18
CA GLY A 208 -14.61 5.82 6.68
C GLY A 208 -15.33 4.96 5.63
N CYS A 209 -15.28 5.37 4.35
CA CYS A 209 -15.77 4.55 3.25
C CYS A 209 -14.85 3.36 2.96
N ARG A 210 -13.55 3.61 2.82
CA ARG A 210 -12.56 2.65 2.32
C ARG A 210 -12.14 1.60 3.34
N MET A 211 -12.15 1.93 4.65
CA MET A 211 -11.71 0.99 5.68
C MET A 211 -12.58 -0.26 5.80
N ILE A 212 -13.85 -0.21 5.44
CA ILE A 212 -14.78 -1.36 5.47
C ILE A 212 -15.02 -1.83 4.03
N LYS A 213 -14.43 -2.95 3.68
CA LYS A 213 -14.47 -3.50 2.32
C LYS A 213 -15.80 -4.16 2.01
N SER A 214 -16.24 -4.05 0.76
CA SER A 214 -17.35 -4.85 0.25
C SER A 214 -16.88 -6.29 -0.07
N PRO A 215 -17.80 -7.25 -0.28
CA PRO A 215 -17.41 -8.59 -0.73
C PRO A 215 -16.61 -8.58 -2.04
N ALA A 216 -16.97 -7.71 -2.99
CA ALA A 216 -16.25 -7.59 -4.27
C ALA A 216 -14.83 -7.05 -4.08
N GLU A 217 -14.62 -6.11 -3.14
CA GLU A 217 -13.28 -5.63 -2.78
C GLU A 217 -12.43 -6.75 -2.15
N LEU A 218 -13.01 -7.52 -1.22
CA LEU A 218 -12.33 -8.65 -0.59
C LEU A 218 -11.95 -9.73 -1.61
N ASP A 219 -12.77 -9.99 -2.62
CA ASP A 219 -12.48 -10.98 -3.67
C ASP A 219 -11.30 -10.52 -4.54
N LEU A 220 -11.21 -9.24 -4.88
CA LEU A 220 -10.06 -8.68 -5.59
C LEU A 220 -8.78 -8.76 -4.76
N MET A 221 -8.86 -8.49 -3.45
CA MET A 221 -7.72 -8.62 -2.54
C MET A 221 -7.28 -10.07 -2.37
N ARG A 222 -8.22 -11.03 -2.27
CA ARG A 222 -7.89 -12.47 -2.26
C ARG A 222 -7.14 -12.89 -3.52
N LEU A 223 -7.60 -12.40 -4.68
CA LEU A 223 -6.92 -12.68 -5.94
C LEU A 223 -5.51 -12.07 -5.97
N ALA A 224 -5.35 -10.81 -5.55
CA ALA A 224 -4.04 -10.14 -5.51
C ALA A 224 -3.05 -10.91 -4.60
N ASN A 225 -3.47 -11.30 -3.40
CA ASN A 225 -2.66 -12.07 -2.46
C ASN A 225 -2.25 -13.44 -3.04
N ARG A 226 -3.18 -14.15 -3.68
CA ARG A 226 -2.89 -15.43 -4.32
C ARG A 226 -1.92 -15.29 -5.50
N VAL A 227 -2.08 -14.26 -6.32
CA VAL A 227 -1.17 -13.95 -7.43
C VAL A 227 0.24 -13.71 -6.92
N THR A 228 0.40 -12.91 -5.86
CA THR A 228 1.70 -12.63 -5.27
C THR A 228 2.39 -13.87 -4.72
N LEU A 229 1.66 -14.74 -4.01
CA LEU A 229 2.26 -15.99 -3.52
C LEU A 229 2.71 -16.91 -4.65
N ILE A 230 1.93 -17.03 -5.72
CA ILE A 230 2.31 -17.83 -6.90
C ILE A 230 3.55 -17.24 -7.57
N ALA A 231 3.62 -15.90 -7.70
CA ALA A 231 4.79 -15.21 -8.24
C ALA A 231 6.04 -15.48 -7.41
N TYR A 232 5.93 -15.32 -6.08
CA TYR A 232 7.05 -15.54 -5.17
C TYR A 232 7.52 -17.00 -5.14
N GLU A 233 6.60 -17.97 -5.19
CA GLU A 233 6.96 -19.39 -5.28
C GLU A 233 7.72 -19.69 -6.58
N ALA A 234 7.27 -19.14 -7.71
CA ALA A 234 7.95 -19.31 -8.99
C ALA A 234 9.36 -18.70 -8.99
N VAL A 235 9.52 -17.53 -8.35
CA VAL A 235 10.82 -16.88 -8.17
C VAL A 235 11.71 -17.70 -7.24
N TYR A 236 11.19 -18.20 -6.11
CA TYR A 236 11.96 -19.06 -5.19
C TYR A 236 12.55 -20.30 -5.90
N ARG A 237 11.76 -20.93 -6.77
CA ARG A 237 12.23 -22.08 -7.59
C ARG A 237 13.29 -21.70 -8.62
N ALA A 238 13.44 -20.42 -8.95
CA ALA A 238 14.43 -19.88 -9.87
C ALA A 238 15.69 -19.34 -9.18
N LEU A 239 15.65 -19.18 -7.83
CA LEU A 239 16.78 -18.63 -7.09
C LEU A 239 18.02 -19.54 -7.17
N HIS A 240 19.19 -18.93 -7.30
CA HIS A 240 20.47 -19.62 -7.23
C HIS A 240 21.58 -18.71 -6.66
N ASP A 241 22.65 -19.33 -6.22
CA ASP A 241 23.85 -18.64 -5.73
C ASP A 241 24.39 -17.67 -6.78
N GLY A 242 24.82 -16.51 -6.37
CA GLY A 242 25.40 -15.48 -7.23
C GLY A 242 24.42 -14.46 -7.79
N MET A 243 23.10 -14.67 -7.70
CA MET A 243 22.12 -13.67 -8.13
C MET A 243 22.19 -12.41 -7.27
N THR A 244 21.92 -11.26 -7.87
CA THR A 244 21.76 -9.98 -7.17
C THR A 244 20.32 -9.76 -6.73
N GLN A 245 20.09 -8.92 -5.71
CA GLN A 245 18.74 -8.50 -5.30
C GLN A 245 17.96 -7.84 -6.45
N VAL A 246 18.64 -7.14 -7.36
CA VAL A 246 18.02 -6.50 -8.53
C VAL A 246 17.50 -7.53 -9.52
N GLU A 247 18.28 -8.58 -9.81
CA GLU A 247 17.86 -9.68 -10.69
C GLU A 247 16.64 -10.39 -10.11
N VAL A 248 16.60 -10.63 -8.80
CA VAL A 248 15.42 -11.24 -8.14
C VAL A 248 14.21 -10.32 -8.24
N GLY A 249 14.37 -9.02 -8.01
CA GLY A 249 13.28 -8.04 -8.19
C GLY A 249 12.71 -8.06 -9.63
N HIS A 250 13.57 -8.14 -10.64
CA HIS A 250 13.14 -8.28 -12.04
C HIS A 250 12.37 -9.60 -12.29
N LEU A 251 12.78 -10.69 -11.64
CA LEU A 251 12.05 -11.96 -11.75
C LEU A 251 10.68 -11.88 -11.08
N VAL A 252 10.55 -11.17 -9.96
CA VAL A 252 9.26 -10.91 -9.29
C VAL A 252 8.33 -10.14 -10.23
N THR A 253 8.81 -9.04 -10.81
CA THR A 253 8.02 -8.27 -11.79
C THR A 253 7.59 -9.12 -12.97
N ALA A 254 8.52 -9.88 -13.57
CA ALA A 254 8.22 -10.76 -14.71
C ALA A 254 7.22 -11.88 -14.35
N ALA A 255 7.26 -12.41 -13.13
CA ALA A 255 6.30 -13.40 -12.66
C ALA A 255 4.89 -12.82 -12.53
N HIS A 256 4.77 -11.61 -11.95
CA HIS A 256 3.50 -10.90 -11.87
C HIS A 256 2.92 -10.56 -13.25
N GLU A 257 3.76 -10.07 -14.19
CA GLU A 257 3.35 -9.81 -15.56
C GLU A 257 2.84 -11.08 -16.28
N LYS A 258 3.48 -12.23 -16.04
CA LYS A 258 3.02 -13.52 -16.55
C LYS A 258 1.66 -13.94 -16.00
N LEU A 259 1.39 -13.57 -14.75
CA LEU A 259 0.08 -13.82 -14.12
C LEU A 259 -0.98 -12.78 -14.54
N GLY A 260 -0.60 -11.73 -15.30
CA GLY A 260 -1.51 -10.75 -15.88
C GLY A 260 -1.69 -9.48 -15.03
N PHE A 261 -0.89 -9.29 -13.98
CA PHE A 261 -1.05 -8.15 -13.09
C PHE A 261 0.29 -7.44 -12.84
N PRO A 262 0.29 -6.09 -12.73
CA PRO A 262 1.51 -5.37 -12.36
C PRO A 262 1.85 -5.62 -10.88
N GLY A 263 3.11 -5.95 -10.62
CA GLY A 263 3.60 -6.16 -9.27
C GLY A 263 5.12 -6.07 -9.21
N ASP A 264 5.62 -5.80 -8.00
CA ASP A 264 7.04 -5.70 -7.71
C ASP A 264 7.33 -6.10 -6.25
N ALA A 265 8.59 -6.12 -5.87
CA ALA A 265 8.99 -6.33 -4.49
C ALA A 265 10.34 -5.68 -4.18
N LEU A 266 10.48 -5.23 -2.93
CA LEU A 266 11.74 -4.99 -2.28
C LEU A 266 12.43 -6.34 -2.04
N VAL A 267 13.71 -6.44 -2.40
CA VAL A 267 14.53 -7.63 -2.15
C VAL A 267 15.77 -7.24 -1.35
N GLU A 268 15.94 -7.86 -0.19
CA GLU A 268 17.08 -7.62 0.69
C GLU A 268 17.78 -8.93 1.04
N VAL A 269 19.12 -8.92 1.16
CA VAL A 269 19.95 -10.12 1.36
C VAL A 269 20.87 -9.96 2.56
N GLY A 270 20.95 -10.98 3.40
CA GLY A 270 21.89 -11.07 4.50
C GLY A 270 21.70 -9.98 5.56
N GLU A 271 22.75 -9.24 5.87
CA GLU A 271 22.68 -8.15 6.87
C GLU A 271 21.74 -7.01 6.48
N TYR A 272 21.47 -6.85 5.17
CA TYR A 272 20.57 -5.81 4.68
C TYR A 272 19.11 -6.13 4.97
N THR A 273 18.73 -7.37 5.20
CA THR A 273 17.37 -7.72 5.68
C THR A 273 17.04 -7.05 7.02
N ALA A 274 18.05 -6.54 7.75
CA ALA A 274 17.84 -5.74 8.96
C ALA A 274 17.46 -4.26 8.69
N PHE A 275 17.25 -3.88 7.44
CA PHE A 275 16.76 -2.55 7.04
C PHE A 275 15.32 -2.66 6.54
N PRO A 276 14.29 -2.29 7.34
CA PRO A 276 12.89 -2.56 7.02
C PRO A 276 12.42 -2.04 5.66
N HIS A 277 12.96 -0.91 5.20
CA HIS A 277 12.64 -0.29 3.91
C HIS A 277 13.82 -0.32 2.93
N GLY A 278 14.73 -1.28 3.11
CA GLY A 278 15.77 -1.56 2.16
C GLY A 278 17.07 -0.78 2.30
N SER A 279 18.05 -1.22 1.51
CA SER A 279 19.38 -0.64 1.41
C SER A 279 19.72 -0.35 -0.05
N MET A 280 20.46 0.74 -0.27
CA MET A 280 20.98 1.10 -1.61
C MET A 280 22.27 0.34 -1.97
N GLN A 281 22.79 -0.49 -1.06
CA GLN A 281 24.01 -1.24 -1.30
C GLN A 281 23.77 -2.43 -2.23
N PRO A 282 24.69 -2.75 -3.14
CA PRO A 282 24.61 -3.98 -3.93
C PRO A 282 24.67 -5.22 -3.04
N GLN A 283 23.82 -6.19 -3.32
CA GLN A 283 23.65 -7.40 -2.51
C GLN A 283 23.67 -8.63 -3.41
N ILE A 284 24.28 -9.70 -2.95
CA ILE A 284 24.41 -10.94 -3.69
C ILE A 284 23.93 -12.11 -2.84
N ILE A 285 23.05 -12.92 -3.40
CA ILE A 285 22.54 -14.12 -2.76
C ILE A 285 23.64 -15.17 -2.66
N ARG A 286 23.72 -15.81 -1.49
CA ARG A 286 24.62 -16.91 -1.20
C ARG A 286 23.88 -18.02 -0.48
N GLU A 287 24.39 -19.24 -0.59
CA GLU A 287 23.86 -20.38 0.17
C GLU A 287 23.91 -20.09 1.68
N GLY A 288 22.82 -20.40 2.38
CA GLY A 288 22.67 -20.16 3.82
C GLY A 288 22.38 -18.71 4.22
N VAL A 289 22.35 -17.76 3.27
CA VAL A 289 22.07 -16.35 3.56
C VAL A 289 20.59 -16.06 3.44
N PRO A 290 19.96 -15.40 4.44
CA PRO A 290 18.54 -15.05 4.35
C PRO A 290 18.29 -13.99 3.26
N VAL A 291 17.20 -14.17 2.52
CA VAL A 291 16.67 -13.24 1.53
C VAL A 291 15.28 -12.86 1.97
N LEU A 292 15.00 -11.58 2.09
CA LEU A 292 13.67 -11.02 2.34
C LEU A 292 13.12 -10.54 1.00
N VAL A 293 11.88 -10.93 0.68
CA VAL A 293 11.12 -10.46 -0.48
C VAL A 293 9.81 -9.88 0.04
N ASP A 294 9.57 -8.60 -0.22
CA ASP A 294 8.47 -7.82 0.36
C ASP A 294 7.80 -6.93 -0.68
N GLY A 295 6.50 -7.11 -0.87
CA GLY A 295 5.70 -6.37 -1.85
C GLY A 295 4.50 -7.15 -2.33
N GLY A 296 3.99 -6.79 -3.51
CA GLY A 296 2.77 -7.39 -3.99
C GLY A 296 2.39 -6.98 -5.41
N CYS A 297 1.12 -7.15 -5.72
CA CYS A 297 0.56 -6.76 -7.01
C CYS A 297 -0.74 -5.96 -6.86
N LYS A 298 -1.24 -5.46 -8.00
CA LYS A 298 -2.51 -4.73 -8.08
C LYS A 298 -3.48 -5.44 -9.02
N VAL A 299 -4.64 -5.82 -8.47
CA VAL A 299 -5.77 -6.39 -9.21
C VAL A 299 -6.92 -5.40 -9.21
N GLU A 300 -7.28 -4.84 -10.36
CA GLU A 300 -8.31 -3.79 -10.49
C GLU A 300 -8.12 -2.60 -9.52
N GLY A 301 -6.87 -2.33 -9.13
CA GLY A 301 -6.50 -1.27 -8.19
C GLY A 301 -6.37 -1.72 -6.74
N TYR A 302 -6.81 -2.91 -6.37
CA TYR A 302 -6.63 -3.48 -5.02
C TYR A 302 -5.29 -4.17 -4.89
N GLN A 303 -4.61 -3.93 -3.77
CA GLN A 303 -3.25 -4.36 -3.53
C GLN A 303 -3.19 -5.57 -2.61
N SER A 304 -2.13 -6.34 -2.75
CA SER A 304 -1.60 -7.28 -1.77
C SER A 304 -0.28 -6.76 -1.25
N ASP A 305 0.06 -7.16 -0.03
CA ASP A 305 1.35 -6.88 0.60
C ASP A 305 1.80 -8.14 1.36
N ILE A 306 2.89 -8.74 0.92
CA ILE A 306 3.37 -10.02 1.45
C ILE A 306 4.88 -9.99 1.60
N THR A 307 5.35 -10.27 2.80
CA THR A 307 6.77 -10.53 3.03
C THR A 307 7.02 -12.02 3.23
N ARG A 308 8.02 -12.55 2.51
CA ARG A 308 8.55 -13.90 2.70
C ARG A 308 10.06 -13.89 2.93
N MET A 309 10.48 -14.76 3.86
CA MET A 309 11.89 -15.06 4.06
C MET A 309 12.27 -16.32 3.26
N LEU A 310 13.32 -16.21 2.46
CA LEU A 310 13.81 -17.27 1.60
C LEU A 310 15.27 -17.60 1.95
N VAL A 311 15.67 -18.85 1.81
CA VAL A 311 17.08 -19.27 1.96
C VAL A 311 17.37 -20.37 0.94
N ILE A 312 18.49 -20.26 0.24
CA ILE A 312 19.03 -21.34 -0.58
C ILE A 312 19.88 -22.23 0.31
N GLY A 313 19.67 -23.54 0.26
CA GLY A 313 20.39 -24.49 1.12
C GLY A 313 19.89 -24.48 2.56
N ASN A 314 20.83 -24.62 3.52
CA ASN A 314 20.49 -24.75 4.94
C ASN A 314 20.50 -23.38 5.64
N PRO A 315 19.36 -22.90 6.16
CA PRO A 315 19.34 -21.67 6.93
C PRO A 315 20.09 -21.80 8.26
N PRO A 316 20.79 -20.72 8.71
CA PRO A 316 21.48 -20.72 10.00
C PRO A 316 20.50 -20.89 11.17
N GLU A 317 20.89 -21.63 12.20
CA GLU A 317 20.04 -21.89 13.38
C GLU A 317 19.54 -20.63 14.10
N LYS A 318 20.34 -19.55 14.10
CA LYS A 318 19.89 -18.27 14.68
C LYS A 318 18.75 -17.65 13.87
N VAL A 319 18.81 -17.75 12.54
CA VAL A 319 17.75 -17.23 11.63
C VAL A 319 16.49 -18.05 11.84
N LYS A 320 16.57 -19.38 11.94
CA LYS A 320 15.41 -20.25 12.23
C LYS A 320 14.73 -19.87 13.54
N ARG A 321 15.48 -19.72 14.62
CA ARG A 321 14.92 -19.31 15.92
C ARG A 321 14.23 -17.96 15.87
N VAL A 322 14.81 -16.98 15.15
CA VAL A 322 14.18 -15.65 15.00
C VAL A 322 12.95 -15.73 14.13
N PHE A 323 12.98 -16.54 13.05
CA PHE A 323 11.80 -16.81 12.22
C PHE A 323 10.65 -17.38 13.05
N GLU A 324 10.89 -18.38 13.87
CA GLU A 324 9.86 -18.99 14.76
C GLU A 324 9.27 -17.97 15.74
N ILE A 325 10.06 -17.03 16.26
CA ILE A 325 9.57 -15.97 17.14
C ILE A 325 8.64 -15.01 16.36
N VAL A 326 9.08 -14.58 15.18
CA VAL A 326 8.28 -13.69 14.31
C VAL A 326 7.00 -14.39 13.86
N HIS A 327 7.06 -15.65 13.48
CA HIS A 327 5.88 -16.45 13.12
C HIS A 327 4.86 -16.52 14.26
N ARG A 328 5.32 -16.78 15.50
CA ARG A 328 4.44 -16.74 16.67
C ARG A 328 3.87 -15.35 16.96
N ALA A 329 4.66 -14.29 16.71
CA ALA A 329 4.18 -12.92 16.88
C ALA A 329 3.06 -12.58 15.88
N GLN A 330 3.20 -13.00 14.62
CA GLN A 330 2.17 -12.89 13.60
C GLN A 330 0.90 -13.68 14.00
N SER A 331 1.06 -14.93 14.41
CA SER A 331 -0.06 -15.75 14.89
C SER A 331 -0.77 -15.12 16.12
N ALA A 332 -0.02 -14.51 17.03
CA ALA A 332 -0.59 -13.82 18.20
C ALA A 332 -1.39 -12.58 17.81
N ALA A 333 -0.93 -11.83 16.81
CA ALA A 333 -1.66 -10.69 16.25
C ALA A 333 -2.98 -11.14 15.61
N LEU A 334 -2.92 -12.15 14.72
CA LEU A 334 -4.09 -12.73 14.08
C LEU A 334 -5.13 -13.20 15.11
N ALA A 335 -4.70 -13.91 16.14
CA ALA A 335 -5.60 -14.39 17.21
C ALA A 335 -6.22 -13.24 18.05
N ALA A 336 -5.50 -12.13 18.21
CA ALA A 336 -6.00 -10.97 18.93
C ALA A 336 -6.97 -10.11 18.09
N ALA A 337 -6.88 -10.19 16.76
CA ALA A 337 -7.67 -9.38 15.85
C ALA A 337 -9.12 -9.90 15.76
N ARG A 338 -10.07 -9.13 16.31
CA ARG A 338 -11.51 -9.45 16.26
C ARG A 338 -12.35 -8.19 16.44
N PRO A 339 -13.61 -8.20 16.01
CA PRO A 339 -14.50 -7.05 16.16
C PRO A 339 -14.54 -6.49 17.59
N GLY A 340 -14.46 -5.16 17.70
CA GLY A 340 -14.50 -4.43 18.96
C GLY A 340 -13.16 -4.29 19.70
N VAL A 341 -12.12 -5.03 19.31
CA VAL A 341 -10.76 -4.87 19.85
C VAL A 341 -10.13 -3.61 19.26
N GLU A 342 -9.34 -2.89 20.05
CA GLU A 342 -8.62 -1.71 19.58
C GLU A 342 -7.41 -2.12 18.72
N CYS A 343 -7.16 -1.38 17.63
CA CYS A 343 -6.01 -1.60 16.74
C CYS A 343 -4.68 -1.69 17.51
N GLY A 344 -4.50 -0.85 18.54
CA GLY A 344 -3.28 -0.85 19.38
C GLY A 344 -3.12 -2.12 20.23
N SER A 345 -4.20 -2.83 20.54
CA SER A 345 -4.14 -4.09 21.27
C SER A 345 -3.57 -5.22 20.42
N VAL A 346 -3.83 -5.20 19.11
CA VAL A 346 -3.27 -6.18 18.15
C VAL A 346 -1.75 -6.01 18.03
N ASP A 347 -1.25 -4.75 17.87
CA ASP A 347 0.19 -4.45 17.91
C ASP A 347 0.83 -4.92 19.23
N THR A 348 0.12 -4.71 20.34
CA THR A 348 0.61 -5.12 21.67
C THR A 348 0.76 -6.63 21.78
N ALA A 349 -0.15 -7.42 21.20
CA ALA A 349 -0.07 -8.88 21.24
C ALA A 349 1.17 -9.42 20.53
N ALA A 350 1.43 -8.98 19.29
CA ALA A 350 2.64 -9.36 18.55
C ALA A 350 3.93 -8.90 19.26
N ARG A 351 3.95 -7.66 19.68
CA ARG A 351 5.12 -7.03 20.34
C ARG A 351 5.46 -7.71 21.65
N LYS A 352 4.47 -8.21 22.37
CA LYS A 352 4.67 -8.99 23.59
C LYS A 352 5.46 -10.27 23.33
N VAL A 353 5.12 -11.04 22.30
CA VAL A 353 5.84 -12.28 21.94
C VAL A 353 7.31 -11.98 21.65
N ILE A 354 7.59 -10.93 20.89
CA ILE A 354 8.95 -10.50 20.54
C ILE A 354 9.74 -10.07 21.78
N THR A 355 9.09 -9.30 22.69
CA THR A 355 9.72 -8.81 23.91
C THR A 355 10.03 -9.95 24.88
N ASP A 356 9.08 -10.87 25.09
CA ASP A 356 9.22 -12.04 25.96
C ASP A 356 10.33 -12.98 25.48
N ALA A 357 10.57 -13.02 24.16
CA ALA A 357 11.68 -13.77 23.56
C ALA A 357 13.06 -13.07 23.67
N GLY A 358 13.14 -11.92 24.36
CA GLY A 358 14.38 -11.18 24.59
C GLY A 358 14.72 -10.13 23.51
N TYR A 359 13.85 -9.90 22.54
CA TYR A 359 14.01 -8.89 21.48
C TYR A 359 13.24 -7.60 21.78
N GLY A 360 13.25 -7.16 23.05
CA GLY A 360 12.67 -5.90 23.53
C GLY A 360 13.73 -4.97 24.15
N PRO A 361 13.30 -3.93 24.83
CA PRO A 361 11.93 -3.42 24.90
C PRO A 361 11.54 -2.55 23.70
N ASP A 362 10.28 -2.17 23.65
CA ASP A 362 9.71 -1.17 22.73
C ASP A 362 10.07 -1.39 21.25
N TYR A 363 10.64 -0.37 20.59
CA TYR A 363 11.02 -0.37 19.18
C TYR A 363 12.49 -0.77 18.94
N LYS A 364 13.15 -1.43 19.90
CA LYS A 364 14.59 -1.75 19.80
C LYS A 364 14.92 -2.70 18.65
N PHE A 365 14.15 -3.76 18.50
CA PHE A 365 14.34 -4.76 17.45
C PHE A 365 13.13 -4.85 16.51
N PHE A 366 11.92 -4.65 17.02
CA PHE A 366 10.72 -4.48 16.22
C PHE A 366 10.45 -2.97 16.05
N THR A 367 11.03 -2.39 15.01
CA THR A 367 11.25 -0.95 14.86
C THR A 367 10.08 -0.16 14.29
N HIS A 368 9.05 -0.81 13.78
CA HIS A 368 7.86 -0.19 13.18
C HIS A 368 6.55 -0.67 13.83
N ARG A 369 5.42 -0.20 13.39
CA ARG A 369 4.08 -0.66 13.77
C ARG A 369 3.86 -2.10 13.29
N LEU A 370 2.87 -2.79 13.88
CA LEU A 370 2.54 -4.16 13.47
C LEU A 370 2.00 -4.25 12.05
N GLY A 371 1.23 -3.25 11.61
CA GLY A 371 0.62 -3.28 10.29
C GLY A 371 -0.17 -2.01 9.98
N HIS A 372 -0.71 -1.96 8.80
CA HIS A 372 -1.49 -0.85 8.26
C HIS A 372 -2.77 -1.37 7.60
N GLY A 373 -3.78 -0.52 7.48
CA GLY A 373 -4.89 -0.79 6.58
C GLY A 373 -4.37 -0.94 5.14
N ILE A 374 -5.01 -1.81 4.38
CA ILE A 374 -4.65 -2.07 2.98
C ILE A 374 -5.92 -2.18 2.14
N GLY A 375 -5.83 -1.82 0.88
CA GLY A 375 -6.94 -1.87 -0.07
C GLY A 375 -6.52 -1.36 -1.43
N MET A 376 -7.05 -0.23 -1.87
CA MET A 376 -6.60 0.42 -3.11
C MET A 376 -5.26 1.14 -2.94
N ASP A 377 -4.93 1.63 -1.73
CA ASP A 377 -3.57 2.03 -1.38
C ASP A 377 -2.91 0.91 -0.57
N GLY A 378 -1.60 0.72 -0.72
CA GLY A 378 -0.82 -0.21 0.11
C GLY A 378 -0.93 0.17 1.58
N HIS A 379 -0.81 1.46 1.89
CA HIS A 379 -1.04 1.98 3.24
C HIS A 379 -2.27 2.87 3.29
N GLU A 380 -3.31 2.44 4.00
CA GLU A 380 -4.51 3.25 4.27
C GLU A 380 -4.97 3.10 5.72
N TRP A 381 -5.93 3.93 6.15
CA TRP A 381 -6.50 3.88 7.49
C TRP A 381 -7.36 2.62 7.72
N PRO A 382 -7.39 2.11 9.01
CA PRO A 382 -6.59 2.53 10.16
C PRO A 382 -5.28 1.74 10.27
N TYR A 383 -4.46 2.03 11.32
CA TYR A 383 -3.15 1.41 11.53
C TYR A 383 -3.14 0.56 12.80
N LEU A 384 -2.54 -0.64 12.73
CA LEU A 384 -2.24 -1.49 13.89
C LEU A 384 -0.97 -0.98 14.57
N VAL A 385 -1.13 -0.02 15.46
CA VAL A 385 -0.03 0.66 16.14
C VAL A 385 -0.40 0.97 17.58
N ARG A 386 0.59 0.91 18.47
CA ARG A 386 0.43 1.24 19.89
C ARG A 386 -0.33 2.56 20.09
N GLY A 387 -1.34 2.53 20.96
CA GLY A 387 -2.15 3.71 21.32
C GLY A 387 -3.28 4.05 20.34
N ASN A 388 -3.43 3.32 19.23
CA ASN A 388 -4.58 3.51 18.36
C ASN A 388 -5.83 2.83 18.96
N SER A 389 -6.79 3.66 19.40
CA SER A 389 -8.05 3.23 20.02
C SER A 389 -9.17 2.93 19.03
N THR A 390 -8.91 3.04 17.71
CA THR A 390 -9.87 2.65 16.68
C THR A 390 -10.22 1.18 16.87
N LYS A 391 -11.51 0.88 16.96
CA LYS A 391 -11.99 -0.49 17.13
C LYS A 391 -12.11 -1.19 15.80
N LEU A 392 -11.64 -2.43 15.76
CA LEU A 392 -11.80 -3.31 14.61
C LEU A 392 -13.28 -3.59 14.35
N ALA A 393 -13.63 -3.63 13.09
CA ALA A 393 -14.97 -3.98 12.61
C ALA A 393 -14.88 -5.01 11.49
N PRO A 394 -15.91 -5.82 11.27
CA PRO A 394 -15.95 -6.76 10.15
C PRO A 394 -15.63 -6.09 8.82
N ASN A 395 -14.92 -6.80 7.97
CA ASN A 395 -14.44 -6.36 6.64
C ASN A 395 -13.40 -5.23 6.64
N MET A 396 -12.81 -4.89 7.77
CA MET A 396 -11.53 -4.17 7.77
C MET A 396 -10.41 -5.11 7.33
N THR A 397 -9.43 -4.56 6.62
CA THR A 397 -8.27 -5.31 6.10
C THR A 397 -6.97 -4.65 6.55
N PHE A 398 -5.96 -5.48 6.84
CA PHE A 398 -4.67 -5.03 7.38
C PHE A 398 -3.55 -5.92 6.88
N SER A 399 -2.34 -5.39 6.79
CA SER A 399 -1.13 -6.20 6.88
C SER A 399 -0.93 -6.68 8.32
N ASP A 400 -0.33 -7.87 8.48
CA ASP A 400 0.14 -8.43 9.76
C ASP A 400 1.61 -8.78 9.58
N GLU A 401 2.51 -7.82 9.92
CA GLU A 401 3.91 -7.79 9.50
C GLU A 401 4.92 -7.60 10.66
N PRO A 402 4.87 -8.42 11.71
CA PRO A 402 5.89 -8.32 12.75
C PRO A 402 7.28 -8.64 12.23
N GLY A 403 8.29 -7.95 12.76
CA GLY A 403 9.68 -8.17 12.38
C GLY A 403 10.67 -8.04 13.53
N ILE A 404 11.81 -8.70 13.42
CA ILE A 404 12.98 -8.57 14.30
C ILE A 404 14.19 -8.22 13.45
N TYR A 405 14.80 -7.07 13.70
CA TYR A 405 15.91 -6.52 12.92
C TYR A 405 17.16 -6.39 13.78
N ILE A 406 18.17 -7.23 13.53
CA ILE A 406 19.44 -7.29 14.26
C ILE A 406 20.51 -6.62 13.41
N ARG A 407 20.71 -5.33 13.59
CA ARG A 407 21.66 -4.54 12.80
C ARG A 407 23.05 -5.16 12.78
N GLY A 408 23.64 -5.27 11.56
CA GLY A 408 24.93 -5.89 11.33
C GLY A 408 24.92 -7.43 11.31
N GLU A 409 23.72 -8.04 11.42
CA GLU A 409 23.56 -9.48 11.30
C GLU A 409 22.50 -9.85 10.25
N PHE A 410 21.23 -9.70 10.58
CA PHE A 410 20.08 -9.97 9.69
C PHE A 410 18.78 -9.44 10.30
N GLY A 411 17.74 -9.37 9.50
CA GLY A 411 16.34 -9.19 9.93
C GLY A 411 15.47 -10.32 9.46
N VAL A 412 14.34 -10.48 10.11
CA VAL A 412 13.23 -11.35 9.70
C VAL A 412 11.95 -10.58 9.80
N ARG A 413 11.18 -10.51 8.71
CA ARG A 413 9.78 -10.07 8.66
C ARG A 413 8.95 -11.17 8.02
N LEU A 414 7.78 -11.45 8.56
CA LEU A 414 6.76 -12.27 7.93
C LEU A 414 5.50 -11.41 7.83
N GLU A 415 4.87 -11.45 6.69
CA GLU A 415 3.71 -10.63 6.42
C GLU A 415 2.70 -11.36 5.56
N ASP A 416 1.47 -11.25 5.98
CA ASP A 416 0.30 -11.64 5.22
C ASP A 416 -0.81 -10.61 5.43
N ASP A 417 -1.60 -10.36 4.41
CA ASP A 417 -2.80 -9.57 4.56
C ASP A 417 -3.91 -10.37 5.26
N MET A 418 -4.60 -9.72 6.18
CA MET A 418 -5.75 -10.28 6.86
C MET A 418 -7.01 -9.42 6.71
N HIS A 419 -8.18 -10.02 6.84
CA HIS A 419 -9.43 -9.28 7.01
C HIS A 419 -10.14 -9.69 8.30
N ILE A 420 -10.86 -8.74 8.90
CA ILE A 420 -11.67 -8.98 10.10
C ILE A 420 -12.99 -9.62 9.67
N THR A 421 -13.31 -10.77 10.26
CA THR A 421 -14.58 -11.47 10.07
C THR A 421 -15.59 -11.07 11.15
N GLU A 422 -16.78 -11.66 11.15
CA GLU A 422 -17.79 -11.45 12.21
C GLU A 422 -17.31 -11.90 13.59
N ASN A 423 -16.41 -12.91 13.67
CA ASN A 423 -16.02 -13.54 14.92
C ASN A 423 -14.52 -13.46 15.24
N GLY A 424 -13.68 -13.03 14.30
CA GLY A 424 -12.22 -13.01 14.44
C GLY A 424 -11.55 -12.32 13.28
N ALA A 425 -10.46 -12.92 12.78
CA ALA A 425 -9.76 -12.50 11.57
C ALA A 425 -9.34 -13.72 10.75
N GLU A 426 -9.17 -13.52 9.44
CA GLU A 426 -8.67 -14.51 8.49
C GLU A 426 -7.55 -13.91 7.66
N LEU A 427 -6.51 -14.68 7.40
CA LEU A 427 -5.52 -14.34 6.40
C LEU A 427 -6.05 -14.63 4.99
N PHE A 428 -5.69 -13.80 4.02
CA PHE A 428 -6.00 -14.09 2.60
C PHE A 428 -5.17 -15.25 2.04
N THR A 429 -4.01 -15.53 2.66
CA THR A 429 -3.05 -16.56 2.27
C THR A 429 -2.52 -17.29 3.51
N ALA A 430 -1.98 -18.48 3.31
CA ALA A 430 -1.38 -19.23 4.40
C ALA A 430 -0.11 -18.54 4.90
N GLN A 431 0.10 -18.49 6.22
CA GLN A 431 1.37 -18.09 6.81
C GLN A 431 2.52 -18.95 6.24
N SER A 432 3.72 -18.34 6.17
CA SER A 432 4.93 -19.07 5.82
C SER A 432 5.25 -20.11 6.91
N PRO A 433 5.16 -21.40 6.65
CA PRO A 433 5.29 -22.40 7.72
C PRO A 433 6.72 -22.60 8.22
N SER A 434 7.73 -22.42 7.36
CA SER A 434 9.15 -22.48 7.72
C SER A 434 10.03 -21.86 6.64
N LEU A 435 11.30 -21.65 6.96
CA LEU A 435 12.31 -21.20 5.98
C LEU A 435 12.58 -22.23 4.88
N GLU A 436 12.38 -23.51 5.17
CA GLU A 436 12.56 -24.63 4.22
C GLU A 436 11.36 -24.79 3.28
N MET A 437 10.18 -24.37 3.72
CA MET A 437 8.94 -24.43 2.95
C MET A 437 8.18 -23.10 3.08
N PRO A 438 8.69 -22.01 2.50
CA PRO A 438 8.18 -20.67 2.76
C PRO A 438 6.76 -20.40 2.21
N PHE A 439 6.24 -21.25 1.33
CA PHE A 439 4.96 -21.03 0.65
C PHE A 439 3.83 -21.98 1.09
N GLY A 440 4.12 -23.02 1.85
CA GLY A 440 3.09 -23.98 2.29
C GLY A 440 2.24 -24.53 1.15
N LYS A 441 0.97 -24.82 1.43
CA LYS A 441 -0.04 -25.15 0.41
C LYS A 441 -0.79 -23.88 0.00
N LEU A 442 -0.85 -23.57 -1.28
CA LEU A 442 -1.57 -22.43 -1.86
C LEU A 442 -3.09 -22.72 -1.94
N GLU A 443 -3.73 -23.03 -0.82
CA GLU A 443 -5.18 -23.32 -0.76
C GLU A 443 -5.89 -22.34 0.17
N GLY A 444 -6.64 -21.39 -0.41
CA GLY A 444 -7.67 -20.59 0.28
C GLY A 444 -7.18 -19.63 1.38
N THR A 445 -8.13 -19.03 2.07
CA THR A 445 -7.90 -18.22 3.29
C THR A 445 -7.59 -19.15 4.47
N VAL A 446 -6.65 -18.73 5.32
CA VAL A 446 -6.34 -19.44 6.56
C VAL A 446 -7.00 -18.70 7.72
N GLN A 447 -7.89 -19.37 8.43
CA GLN A 447 -8.42 -18.87 9.71
C GLN A 447 -7.31 -18.85 10.76
N ALA A 448 -7.44 -17.95 11.73
CA ALA A 448 -6.59 -17.97 12.90
C ALA A 448 -6.56 -19.39 13.47
N PRO A 449 -5.38 -19.98 13.71
CA PRO A 449 -5.33 -21.28 14.36
C PRO A 449 -6.08 -21.21 15.69
N ASP A 450 -6.87 -22.25 16.01
CA ASP A 450 -7.43 -22.42 17.35
C ASP A 450 -6.23 -22.41 18.32
N PHE A 451 -6.02 -21.29 18.99
CA PHE A 451 -4.98 -21.17 20.00
C PHE A 451 -5.43 -22.05 21.17
N ASP A 452 -4.75 -23.16 21.32
CA ASP A 452 -4.84 -23.94 22.57
C ASP A 452 -4.19 -23.06 23.66
N ASP A 453 -5.04 -22.46 24.51
CA ASP A 453 -4.61 -21.64 25.65
C ASP A 453 -3.61 -22.40 26.57
N SER A 454 -3.52 -23.74 26.43
CA SER A 454 -2.53 -24.54 27.14
C SER A 454 -1.08 -24.20 26.79
N VAL A 455 -0.82 -23.72 25.55
CA VAL A 455 0.55 -23.33 25.11
C VAL A 455 0.98 -22.01 25.75
N LEU A 456 0.05 -21.15 26.15
CA LEU A 456 0.35 -19.94 26.91
C LEU A 456 0.51 -20.21 28.43
N SER A 457 -0.06 -21.33 28.94
CA SER A 457 0.02 -21.66 30.37
C SER A 457 1.36 -22.29 30.79
N ASP A 458 2.09 -22.94 29.90
CA ASP A 458 3.36 -23.58 30.21
C ASP A 458 4.55 -22.60 30.37
N GLY A 459 4.34 -21.30 30.09
CA GLY A 459 5.32 -20.23 30.31
C GLY A 459 5.14 -19.40 31.60
N PHE A 460 3.99 -19.51 32.27
CA PHE A 460 3.70 -18.79 33.52
C PHE A 460 3.46 -19.77 34.67
N GLY A 461 4.54 -20.23 35.26
CA GLY A 461 4.49 -20.94 36.54
C GLY A 461 3.93 -20.02 37.63
N THR A 462 2.61 -20.05 37.86
CA THR A 462 2.07 -19.56 39.12
C THR A 462 2.47 -20.55 40.21
N ALA A 463 3.45 -20.15 41.04
CA ALA A 463 3.71 -20.85 42.28
C ALA A 463 2.49 -20.71 43.20
N THR A 464 1.53 -21.63 43.07
CA THR A 464 0.51 -21.84 44.08
C THR A 464 1.10 -22.74 45.14
N GLU A 465 1.37 -22.18 46.32
CA GLU A 465 1.68 -22.90 47.53
C GLU A 465 0.64 -24.03 47.78
N LYS A 466 1.10 -25.26 47.71
CA LYS A 466 0.32 -26.41 48.21
C LYS A 466 0.25 -26.31 49.72
N GLY A 467 -0.84 -25.75 50.24
CA GLY A 467 -1.21 -25.82 51.64
C GLY A 467 -1.42 -27.29 52.04
N LYS A 468 -0.55 -27.82 52.90
CA LYS A 468 -0.70 -29.10 53.59
C LYS A 468 -1.89 -29.04 54.52
N THR A 469 -2.98 -29.71 54.18
CA THR A 469 -4.07 -30.02 55.12
C THR A 469 -3.57 -31.07 56.12
N LEU A 470 -3.25 -30.64 57.34
CA LEU A 470 -3.04 -31.51 58.49
C LEU A 470 -4.38 -31.95 59.03
N ASN A 471 -4.66 -33.20 58.78
CA ASN A 471 -5.81 -33.92 59.36
C ASN A 471 -5.48 -34.21 60.85
N ARG A 472 -6.14 -33.54 61.80
CA ARG A 472 -6.18 -33.95 63.20
C ARG A 472 -7.50 -34.65 63.51
N ARG A 473 -7.44 -35.99 63.58
CA ARG A 473 -8.38 -36.80 64.35
C ARG A 473 -7.90 -36.93 65.78
N GLY A 474 -8.78 -36.71 66.68
CA GLY A 474 -8.84 -37.46 67.93
C GLY A 474 -8.34 -36.84 69.23
N ARG A 475 -9.23 -36.46 69.97
CA ARG A 475 -9.65 -36.46 71.39
C ARG A 475 -9.90 -35.08 71.93
#